data_3de70e5124d6a4f3750224e368b5063b
#
_entry.id   3de70e5124d6a4f3750224e368b5063b
#
_cell.length_a   1.000
_cell.length_b   1.000
_cell.length_c   1.000
_cell.angle_alpha   90.00
_cell.angle_beta   90.00
_cell.angle_gamma   90.00
#
_symmetry.space_group_name_H-M   'P 1'
#
loop_
_entity.id
_entity.type
_entity.pdbx_description
1 polymer ?
#
loop_
_entity_poly.entity_id
_entity_poly.type
_entity_poly.pdbx_seq_one_letter_code
_entity_poly.pdbx_strand_id
1 'polypeptide(L)'
;DYTCIPFLAETELDAYFIPHADVKTDCINAGISSEKLIVTGMPVSRKFSESTSKPDARKMLGLPAEKKIYLIMTGGIGCGDAVSLCEKLRRIPSDETLFCVLPGRNEELRASLEEKYSGENVLVVPFTEKVALYMRASDVLLSKAGGISSSEAAVCGIPLVHTMIIPGVETLNAEFFDAHGMSFFASNTDEAARFADRLVYDEKTAKKMLEAQKNCVPADGAARIADYVTENN
;
A
#
# COMPACT_ATOMS: atom_id res chain seq x y z
N ASP A 1 -6.56 -4.41 -10.09
CA ASP A 1 -7.35 -4.19 -8.87
C ASP A 1 -7.90 -5.52 -8.36
N TYR A 2 -8.27 -5.59 -7.08
CA TYR A 2 -8.79 -6.80 -6.42
C TYR A 2 -10.32 -6.92 -6.57
N THR A 3 -10.81 -6.52 -7.71
CA THR A 3 -12.20 -6.62 -8.17
C THR A 3 -12.24 -6.63 -9.69
N CYS A 4 -13.33 -7.10 -10.27
CA CYS A 4 -13.58 -6.94 -11.70
C CYS A 4 -14.06 -5.50 -11.97
N ILE A 5 -13.24 -4.71 -12.65
CA ILE A 5 -13.66 -3.37 -13.07
C ILE A 5 -14.55 -3.48 -14.32
N PRO A 6 -15.64 -2.68 -14.43
CA PRO A 6 -16.66 -2.87 -15.45
C PRO A 6 -16.14 -2.95 -16.89
N PHE A 7 -15.18 -2.08 -17.26
CA PHE A 7 -14.68 -2.06 -18.65
C PHE A 7 -13.88 -3.32 -19.05
N LEU A 8 -13.38 -4.12 -18.10
CA LEU A 8 -12.72 -5.39 -18.43
C LEU A 8 -13.69 -6.38 -19.08
N ALA A 9 -14.94 -6.40 -18.67
CA ALA A 9 -15.95 -7.27 -19.25
C ALA A 9 -16.43 -6.81 -20.65
N GLU A 10 -16.18 -5.55 -20.99
CA GLU A 10 -16.53 -4.99 -22.29
C GLU A 10 -15.48 -5.25 -23.38
N THR A 11 -14.33 -5.84 -23.01
CA THR A 11 -13.22 -6.11 -23.92
C THR A 11 -13.15 -7.60 -24.24
N GLU A 12 -12.96 -7.92 -25.54
CA GLU A 12 -12.66 -9.29 -25.99
C GLU A 12 -11.14 -9.48 -26.05
N LEU A 13 -10.56 -9.97 -24.96
CA LEU A 13 -9.13 -10.28 -24.86
C LEU A 13 -8.91 -11.80 -24.90
N ASP A 14 -7.72 -12.23 -25.30
CA ASP A 14 -7.32 -13.64 -25.31
C ASP A 14 -7.13 -14.17 -23.87
N ALA A 15 -6.60 -13.34 -22.96
CA ALA A 15 -6.43 -13.66 -21.55
C ALA A 15 -6.58 -12.42 -20.66
N TYR A 16 -7.03 -12.65 -19.42
CA TYR A 16 -7.15 -11.64 -18.37
C TYR A 16 -6.32 -12.05 -17.16
N PHE A 17 -5.31 -11.29 -16.84
CA PHE A 17 -4.46 -11.52 -15.66
C PHE A 17 -5.11 -10.91 -14.43
N ILE A 18 -5.43 -11.73 -13.45
CA ILE A 18 -6.11 -11.32 -12.23
C ILE A 18 -5.23 -11.52 -10.99
N PRO A 19 -5.38 -10.65 -9.97
CA PRO A 19 -4.46 -10.63 -8.83
C PRO A 19 -4.66 -11.79 -7.86
N HIS A 20 -5.87 -12.34 -7.75
CA HIS A 20 -6.21 -13.40 -6.79
C HIS A 20 -7.34 -14.30 -7.30
N ALA A 21 -7.37 -15.54 -6.84
CA ALA A 21 -8.38 -16.51 -7.26
C ALA A 21 -9.81 -16.07 -6.92
N ASP A 22 -10.03 -15.38 -5.81
CA ASP A 22 -11.35 -14.91 -5.37
C ASP A 22 -11.96 -13.88 -6.32
N VAL A 23 -11.13 -13.16 -7.08
CA VAL A 23 -11.59 -12.22 -8.11
C VAL A 23 -12.21 -12.93 -9.33
N LYS A 24 -11.98 -14.25 -9.48
CA LYS A 24 -12.57 -15.02 -10.60
C LYS A 24 -14.09 -14.96 -10.62
N THR A 25 -14.72 -15.08 -9.45
CA THR A 25 -16.17 -15.07 -9.35
C THR A 25 -16.77 -13.77 -9.88
N ASP A 26 -16.19 -12.62 -9.53
CA ASP A 26 -16.65 -11.32 -9.98
C ASP A 26 -16.48 -11.19 -11.51
N CYS A 27 -15.33 -11.64 -12.04
CA CYS A 27 -15.07 -11.61 -13.48
C CYS A 27 -16.03 -12.51 -14.26
N ILE A 28 -16.33 -13.71 -13.78
CA ILE A 28 -17.29 -14.64 -14.39
C ILE A 28 -18.70 -14.04 -14.36
N ASN A 29 -19.11 -13.46 -13.24
CA ASN A 29 -20.40 -12.79 -13.12
C ASN A 29 -20.53 -11.57 -14.04
N ALA A 30 -19.42 -10.94 -14.35
CA ALA A 30 -19.34 -9.85 -15.34
C ALA A 30 -19.31 -10.33 -16.80
N GLY A 31 -19.33 -11.66 -17.06
CA GLY A 31 -19.40 -12.25 -18.39
C GLY A 31 -18.08 -12.71 -18.98
N ILE A 32 -16.97 -12.66 -18.23
CA ILE A 32 -15.67 -13.13 -18.72
C ILE A 32 -15.59 -14.66 -18.57
N SER A 33 -15.21 -15.35 -19.64
CA SER A 33 -15.05 -16.82 -19.61
C SER A 33 -13.94 -17.25 -18.64
N SER A 34 -14.23 -18.27 -17.82
CA SER A 34 -13.31 -18.76 -16.77
C SER A 34 -11.96 -19.23 -17.32
N GLU A 35 -11.93 -19.77 -18.52
CA GLU A 35 -10.72 -20.25 -19.20
C GLU A 35 -9.76 -19.13 -19.59
N LYS A 36 -10.26 -17.90 -19.76
CA LYS A 36 -9.46 -16.71 -20.05
C LYS A 36 -8.89 -16.03 -18.80
N LEU A 37 -9.30 -16.47 -17.59
CA LEU A 37 -8.89 -15.86 -16.31
C LEU A 37 -7.65 -16.55 -15.72
N ILE A 38 -6.51 -15.88 -15.79
CA ILE A 38 -5.22 -16.35 -15.34
C ILE A 38 -4.84 -15.68 -14.02
N VAL A 39 -4.69 -16.46 -12.95
CA VAL A 39 -4.28 -15.93 -11.65
C VAL A 39 -2.76 -15.78 -11.61
N THR A 40 -2.29 -14.54 -11.68
CA THR A 40 -0.85 -14.23 -11.70
C THR A 40 -0.37 -13.48 -10.45
N GLY A 41 -1.26 -12.82 -9.75
CA GLY A 41 -0.91 -11.75 -8.82
C GLY A 41 -0.83 -10.39 -9.55
N MET A 42 -0.76 -9.32 -8.76
CA MET A 42 -0.55 -7.97 -9.30
C MET A 42 0.90 -7.82 -9.80
N PRO A 43 1.14 -7.20 -10.98
CA PRO A 43 2.50 -6.98 -11.49
C PRO A 43 3.22 -5.88 -10.70
N VAL A 44 3.90 -6.27 -9.63
CA VAL A 44 4.69 -5.37 -8.79
C VAL A 44 6.12 -5.25 -9.34
N SER A 45 6.67 -4.04 -9.33
CA SER A 45 8.04 -3.79 -9.77
C SER A 45 9.05 -4.53 -8.89
N ARG A 46 10.11 -5.09 -9.48
CA ARG A 46 11.16 -5.88 -8.81
C ARG A 46 11.79 -5.16 -7.61
N LYS A 47 11.90 -3.83 -7.65
CA LYS A 47 12.43 -3.03 -6.53
C LYS A 47 11.67 -3.23 -5.21
N PHE A 48 10.38 -3.63 -5.26
CA PHE A 48 9.59 -3.92 -4.06
C PHE A 48 9.81 -5.34 -3.51
N SER A 49 10.34 -6.27 -4.31
CA SER A 49 10.68 -7.63 -3.87
C SER A 49 12.16 -7.80 -3.46
N GLU A 50 13.01 -6.79 -3.69
CA GLU A 50 14.42 -6.81 -3.26
C GLU A 50 14.52 -6.91 -1.73
N SER A 51 15.48 -7.70 -1.24
CA SER A 51 15.66 -7.89 0.20
C SER A 51 16.63 -6.84 0.77
N THR A 52 16.09 -5.66 1.10
CA THR A 52 16.79 -4.64 1.89
C THR A 52 16.28 -4.68 3.32
N SER A 53 17.16 -4.84 4.30
CA SER A 53 16.76 -4.85 5.71
C SER A 53 16.25 -3.46 6.15
N LYS A 54 15.38 -3.43 7.18
CA LYS A 54 14.89 -2.15 7.74
C LYS A 54 16.03 -1.24 8.21
N PRO A 55 17.07 -1.72 8.94
CA PRO A 55 18.21 -0.89 9.32
C PRO A 55 18.97 -0.33 8.11
N ASP A 56 19.19 -1.13 7.06
CA ASP A 56 19.88 -0.68 5.86
C ASP A 56 19.07 0.36 5.09
N ALA A 57 17.76 0.15 4.94
CA ALA A 57 16.87 1.12 4.32
C ALA A 57 16.86 2.46 5.07
N ARG A 58 16.81 2.44 6.41
CA ARG A 58 16.94 3.64 7.24
C ARG A 58 18.27 4.35 7.04
N LYS A 59 19.37 3.61 7.04
CA LYS A 59 20.70 4.16 6.79
C LYS A 59 20.82 4.82 5.40
N MET A 60 20.30 4.15 4.36
CA MET A 60 20.32 4.68 2.98
C MET A 60 19.49 5.95 2.81
N LEU A 61 18.45 6.12 3.62
CA LEU A 61 17.57 7.28 3.61
C LEU A 61 17.96 8.37 4.63
N GLY A 62 18.98 8.13 5.49
CA GLY A 62 19.37 9.04 6.57
C GLY A 62 18.31 9.15 7.66
N LEU A 63 17.48 8.12 7.85
CA LEU A 63 16.40 8.09 8.84
C LEU A 63 16.90 7.60 10.20
N PRO A 64 16.30 8.03 11.33
CA PRO A 64 16.69 7.62 12.67
C PRO A 64 16.49 6.11 12.87
N ALA A 65 17.49 5.44 13.47
CA ALA A 65 17.48 4.00 13.67
C ALA A 65 16.43 3.57 14.71
N GLU A 66 16.26 4.34 15.78
CA GLU A 66 15.51 3.93 16.97
C GLU A 66 14.05 4.41 17.00
N LYS A 67 13.69 5.39 16.16
CA LYS A 67 12.32 5.93 16.13
C LYS A 67 11.33 4.96 15.48
N LYS A 68 10.08 4.99 15.93
CA LYS A 68 8.96 4.40 15.21
C LYS A 68 8.62 5.28 14.00
N ILE A 69 8.60 4.71 12.80
CA ILE A 69 8.40 5.45 11.55
C ILE A 69 7.03 5.09 10.96
N TYR A 70 6.18 6.09 10.86
CA TYR A 70 4.87 6.02 10.21
C TYR A 70 5.01 6.60 8.81
N LEU A 71 4.75 5.79 7.80
CA LEU A 71 4.75 6.24 6.41
C LEU A 71 3.33 6.61 5.99
N ILE A 72 3.14 7.82 5.51
CA ILE A 72 1.84 8.32 5.02
C ILE A 72 1.99 8.58 3.53
N MET A 73 1.20 7.87 2.71
CA MET A 73 1.24 8.01 1.27
C MET A 73 -0.13 8.43 0.74
N THR A 74 -0.20 9.59 0.10
CA THR A 74 -1.44 10.15 -0.46
C THR A 74 -1.67 9.77 -1.93
N GLY A 75 -0.85 8.86 -2.46
CA GLY A 75 -0.86 8.46 -3.87
C GLY A 75 -0.18 9.48 -4.79
N GLY A 76 -0.09 9.14 -6.09
CA GLY A 76 0.66 9.96 -7.06
C GLY A 76 0.09 11.36 -7.28
N ILE A 77 -1.21 11.56 -7.06
CA ILE A 77 -1.91 12.84 -7.22
C ILE A 77 -1.99 13.62 -5.90
N GLY A 78 -1.68 12.98 -4.76
CA GLY A 78 -1.75 13.59 -3.45
C GLY A 78 -3.19 13.80 -2.97
N CYS A 79 -3.99 12.74 -2.94
CA CYS A 79 -5.36 12.77 -2.43
C CYS A 79 -5.41 12.45 -0.93
N GLY A 80 -6.42 12.97 -0.25
CA GLY A 80 -6.74 12.63 1.13
C GLY A 80 -6.29 13.65 2.15
N ASP A 81 -6.65 13.42 3.41
CA ASP A 81 -6.41 14.34 4.52
C ASP A 81 -5.14 13.96 5.32
N ALA A 82 -3.98 14.05 4.66
CA ALA A 82 -2.68 13.79 5.31
C ALA A 82 -2.42 14.75 6.48
N VAL A 83 -2.94 15.99 6.39
CA VAL A 83 -2.79 17.01 7.44
C VAL A 83 -3.53 16.56 8.71
N SER A 84 -4.81 16.20 8.60
CA SER A 84 -5.60 15.71 9.74
C SER A 84 -5.02 14.42 10.32
N LEU A 85 -4.51 13.53 9.47
CA LEU A 85 -3.88 12.30 9.92
C LEU A 85 -2.60 12.58 10.73
N CYS A 86 -1.74 13.49 10.26
CA CYS A 86 -0.58 13.95 11.02
C CYS A 86 -0.98 14.56 12.36
N GLU A 87 -2.03 15.40 12.41
CA GLU A 87 -2.54 15.98 13.64
C GLU A 87 -2.98 14.93 14.66
N LYS A 88 -3.66 13.88 14.22
CA LYS A 88 -4.12 12.80 15.09
C LYS A 88 -2.96 11.96 15.62
N LEU A 89 -2.01 11.64 14.77
CA LEU A 89 -0.82 10.85 15.12
C LEU A 89 0.17 11.62 16.03
N ARG A 90 0.20 12.95 15.99
CA ARG A 90 1.06 13.80 16.84
C ARG A 90 0.82 13.68 18.35
N ARG A 91 -0.19 12.93 18.78
CA ARG A 91 -0.37 12.58 20.20
C ARG A 91 0.73 11.67 20.74
N ILE A 92 1.51 11.03 19.83
CA ILE A 92 2.64 10.19 20.18
C ILE A 92 3.87 11.10 20.39
N PRO A 93 4.68 10.90 21.44
CA PRO A 93 5.84 11.72 21.73
C PRO A 93 6.80 11.87 20.55
N SER A 94 7.27 13.08 20.27
CA SER A 94 8.10 13.40 19.10
C SER A 94 9.52 12.83 19.17
N ASP A 95 10.02 12.50 20.34
CA ASP A 95 11.31 11.86 20.56
C ASP A 95 11.30 10.38 20.19
N GLU A 96 10.12 9.72 20.23
CA GLU A 96 9.95 8.30 19.90
C GLU A 96 9.50 8.05 18.45
N THR A 97 8.98 9.07 17.76
CA THR A 97 8.32 8.88 16.46
C THR A 97 8.84 9.79 15.35
N LEU A 98 8.68 9.34 14.11
CA LEU A 98 8.86 10.13 12.90
C LEU A 98 7.73 9.81 11.93
N PHE A 99 7.08 10.83 11.40
CA PHE A 99 6.08 10.72 10.35
C PHE A 99 6.73 11.08 9.01
N CYS A 100 6.88 10.11 8.12
CA CYS A 100 7.33 10.34 6.75
C CYS A 100 6.11 10.50 5.86
N VAL A 101 5.91 11.68 5.29
CA VAL A 101 4.77 11.97 4.40
C VAL A 101 5.25 12.08 2.97
N LEU A 102 4.67 11.26 2.09
CA LEU A 102 4.91 11.28 0.65
C LEU A 102 3.67 11.86 -0.06
N PRO A 103 3.63 13.18 -0.34
CA PRO A 103 2.49 13.82 -0.97
C PRO A 103 2.39 13.57 -2.48
N GLY A 104 3.27 12.72 -3.02
CA GLY A 104 3.32 12.45 -4.46
C GLY A 104 3.78 13.66 -5.26
N ARG A 105 3.05 13.99 -6.33
CA ARG A 105 3.33 15.18 -7.18
C ARG A 105 2.52 16.41 -6.79
N ASN A 106 1.84 16.37 -5.66
CA ASN A 106 1.04 17.50 -5.19
C ASN A 106 1.93 18.50 -4.43
N GLU A 107 2.47 19.47 -5.17
CA GLU A 107 3.34 20.52 -4.64
C GLU A 107 2.62 21.43 -3.65
N GLU A 108 1.33 21.67 -3.82
CA GLU A 108 0.51 22.49 -2.92
C GLU A 108 0.36 21.82 -1.56
N LEU A 109 0.03 20.51 -1.55
CA LEU A 109 -0.02 19.73 -0.33
C LEU A 109 1.35 19.66 0.34
N ARG A 110 2.43 19.49 -0.44
CA ARG A 110 3.81 19.48 0.07
C ARG A 110 4.14 20.78 0.80
N ALA A 111 3.92 21.91 0.14
CA ALA A 111 4.19 23.24 0.71
C ALA A 111 3.38 23.48 1.99
N SER A 112 2.10 23.13 2.00
CA SER A 112 1.23 23.25 3.19
C SER A 112 1.73 22.40 4.37
N LEU A 113 2.19 21.18 4.11
CA LEU A 113 2.73 20.29 5.15
C LEU A 113 4.07 20.80 5.68
N GLU A 114 4.98 21.28 4.79
CA GLU A 114 6.27 21.86 5.17
C GLU A 114 6.08 23.11 6.03
N GLU A 115 5.17 24.01 5.65
CA GLU A 115 4.84 25.23 6.41
C GLU A 115 4.30 24.89 7.80
N LYS A 116 3.36 23.94 7.87
CA LYS A 116 2.66 23.59 9.11
C LYS A 116 3.53 22.82 10.10
N TYR A 117 4.43 21.96 9.62
CA TYR A 117 5.18 21.01 10.46
C TYR A 117 6.70 21.23 10.44
N SER A 118 7.18 22.39 10.00
CA SER A 118 8.62 22.73 10.00
C SER A 118 9.20 22.61 11.42
N GLY A 119 10.30 21.87 11.54
CA GLY A 119 11.00 21.67 12.82
C GLY A 119 10.38 20.64 13.76
N GLU A 120 9.35 19.91 13.33
CA GLU A 120 8.70 18.86 14.10
C GLU A 120 9.18 17.45 13.69
N ASN A 121 8.56 16.41 14.27
CA ASN A 121 8.83 15.02 13.93
C ASN A 121 8.11 14.57 12.62
N VAL A 122 7.92 15.48 11.69
CA VAL A 122 7.33 15.24 10.37
C VAL A 122 8.38 15.52 9.30
N LEU A 123 8.66 14.50 8.51
CA LEU A 123 9.51 14.60 7.31
C LEU A 123 8.60 14.58 6.07
N VAL A 124 8.46 15.72 5.43
CA VAL A 124 7.77 15.80 4.14
C VAL A 124 8.76 15.47 3.03
N VAL A 125 8.50 14.39 2.31
CA VAL A 125 9.40 13.88 1.28
C VAL A 125 8.95 14.38 -0.09
N PRO A 126 9.78 15.12 -0.84
CA PRO A 126 9.49 15.48 -2.23
C PRO A 126 9.20 14.22 -3.07
N PHE A 127 8.62 14.40 -4.27
CA PHE A 127 8.41 13.29 -5.18
C PHE A 127 9.67 12.43 -5.32
N THR A 128 9.55 11.13 -5.09
CA THR A 128 10.69 10.22 -5.04
C THR A 128 10.38 8.87 -5.70
N GLU A 129 11.38 8.28 -6.34
CA GLU A 129 11.35 6.91 -6.84
C GLU A 129 11.76 5.87 -5.78
N LYS A 130 12.20 6.32 -4.59
CA LYS A 130 12.67 5.47 -3.49
C LYS A 130 11.55 4.95 -2.59
N VAL A 131 10.31 4.87 -3.11
CA VAL A 131 9.12 4.44 -2.33
C VAL A 131 9.34 3.09 -1.65
N ALA A 132 9.93 2.11 -2.35
CA ALA A 132 10.24 0.80 -1.78
C ALA A 132 11.16 0.88 -0.56
N LEU A 133 12.16 1.78 -0.58
CA LEU A 133 13.04 1.98 0.58
C LEU A 133 12.29 2.63 1.77
N TYR A 134 11.42 3.61 1.50
CA TYR A 134 10.57 4.21 2.56
C TYR A 134 9.63 3.17 3.17
N MET A 135 9.01 2.31 2.37
CA MET A 135 8.19 1.20 2.88
C MET A 135 9.02 0.26 3.79
N ARG A 136 10.22 -0.13 3.36
CA ARG A 136 11.10 -1.02 4.16
C ARG A 136 11.64 -0.35 5.43
N ALA A 137 11.88 0.96 5.40
CA ALA A 137 12.38 1.72 6.54
C ALA A 137 11.33 1.92 7.64
N SER A 138 10.03 1.82 7.29
CA SER A 138 8.92 2.21 8.16
C SER A 138 8.35 1.03 8.96
N ASP A 139 7.57 1.34 9.98
CA ASP A 139 6.94 0.36 10.87
C ASP A 139 5.47 0.13 10.50
N VAL A 140 4.82 1.10 9.88
CA VAL A 140 3.45 1.02 9.38
C VAL A 140 3.29 1.95 8.18
N LEU A 141 2.43 1.55 7.24
CA LEU A 141 2.00 2.38 6.11
C LEU A 141 0.52 2.76 6.27
N LEU A 142 0.23 4.04 6.13
CA LEU A 142 -1.12 4.57 5.97
C LEU A 142 -1.26 5.09 4.53
N SER A 143 -2.19 4.54 3.78
CA SER A 143 -2.33 4.88 2.37
C SER A 143 -3.76 4.68 1.88
N LYS A 144 -4.07 5.24 0.71
CA LYS A 144 -5.30 4.90 0.00
C LYS A 144 -5.23 3.46 -0.54
N ALA A 145 -6.38 2.83 -0.80
CA ALA A 145 -6.48 1.44 -1.22
C ALA A 145 -6.33 1.24 -2.75
N GLY A 146 -5.27 1.80 -3.33
CA GLY A 146 -4.94 1.53 -4.73
C GLY A 146 -4.38 0.12 -4.90
N GLY A 147 -4.88 -0.66 -5.87
CA GLY A 147 -4.49 -2.06 -6.04
C GLY A 147 -2.98 -2.28 -6.19
N ILE A 148 -2.30 -1.42 -6.97
CA ILE A 148 -0.84 -1.51 -7.15
C ILE A 148 -0.10 -1.17 -5.85
N SER A 149 -0.38 -0.03 -5.23
CA SER A 149 0.33 0.41 -4.02
C SER A 149 0.10 -0.52 -2.81
N SER A 150 -1.09 -1.10 -2.70
CA SER A 150 -1.40 -2.11 -1.67
C SER A 150 -0.62 -3.40 -1.90
N SER A 151 -0.48 -3.84 -3.16
CA SER A 151 0.34 -5.00 -3.52
C SER A 151 1.83 -4.73 -3.29
N GLU A 152 2.32 -3.53 -3.62
CA GLU A 152 3.70 -3.10 -3.34
C GLU A 152 4.00 -3.13 -1.84
N ALA A 153 3.07 -2.64 -1.02
CA ALA A 153 3.18 -2.69 0.45
C ALA A 153 3.23 -4.15 0.97
N ALA A 154 2.35 -5.01 0.47
CA ALA A 154 2.31 -6.43 0.84
C ALA A 154 3.60 -7.16 0.46
N VAL A 155 4.13 -6.91 -0.75
CA VAL A 155 5.40 -7.49 -1.21
C VAL A 155 6.60 -6.97 -0.42
N CYS A 156 6.60 -5.69 -0.04
CA CYS A 156 7.60 -5.12 0.88
C CYS A 156 7.52 -5.71 2.28
N GLY A 157 6.37 -6.24 2.68
CA GLY A 157 6.14 -6.74 4.03
C GLY A 157 6.06 -5.61 5.06
N ILE A 158 5.20 -4.62 4.82
CA ILE A 158 4.93 -3.54 5.78
C ILE A 158 3.48 -3.63 6.26
N PRO A 159 3.20 -3.51 7.59
CA PRO A 159 1.85 -3.43 8.10
C PRO A 159 1.09 -2.25 7.48
N LEU A 160 -0.17 -2.46 7.09
CA LEU A 160 -0.93 -1.56 6.23
C LEU A 160 -2.26 -1.14 6.87
N VAL A 161 -2.53 0.16 6.83
CA VAL A 161 -3.83 0.75 7.12
C VAL A 161 -4.33 1.47 5.86
N HIS A 162 -5.45 1.03 5.32
CA HIS A 162 -6.16 1.75 4.28
C HIS A 162 -6.98 2.88 4.89
N THR A 163 -6.76 4.05 4.38
CA THR A 163 -7.43 5.29 4.77
C THR A 163 -7.62 6.17 3.54
N MET A 164 -8.39 7.26 3.64
CA MET A 164 -8.53 8.23 2.55
C MET A 164 -9.03 7.61 1.23
N ILE A 165 -10.02 6.74 1.29
CA ILE A 165 -10.48 5.93 0.15
C ILE A 165 -11.35 6.76 -0.79
N ILE A 166 -11.05 6.64 -2.09
CA ILE A 166 -11.93 7.14 -3.14
C ILE A 166 -13.04 6.10 -3.37
N PRO A 167 -14.33 6.49 -3.26
CA PRO A 167 -15.43 5.55 -3.47
C PRO A 167 -15.37 4.84 -4.83
N GLY A 168 -15.70 3.56 -4.84
CA GLY A 168 -15.66 2.71 -6.04
C GLY A 168 -14.61 1.61 -5.91
N VAL A 169 -13.72 1.49 -6.88
CA VAL A 169 -12.71 0.42 -6.96
C VAL A 169 -11.81 0.37 -5.71
N GLU A 170 -11.43 1.53 -5.15
CA GLU A 170 -10.59 1.56 -3.95
C GLU A 170 -11.32 1.03 -2.70
N THR A 171 -12.64 1.22 -2.62
CA THR A 171 -13.44 0.62 -1.54
C THR A 171 -13.36 -0.91 -1.60
N LEU A 172 -13.57 -1.48 -2.79
CA LEU A 172 -13.51 -2.92 -3.00
C LEU A 172 -12.11 -3.50 -2.75
N ASN A 173 -11.06 -2.78 -3.14
CA ASN A 173 -9.69 -3.16 -2.80
C ASN A 173 -9.46 -3.16 -1.27
N ALA A 174 -9.94 -2.13 -0.56
CA ALA A 174 -9.79 -2.04 0.90
C ALA A 174 -10.53 -3.18 1.61
N GLU A 175 -11.78 -3.45 1.21
CA GLU A 175 -12.59 -4.54 1.73
C GLU A 175 -11.94 -5.91 1.47
N PHE A 176 -11.39 -6.12 0.27
CA PHE A 176 -10.65 -7.34 -0.06
C PHE A 176 -9.45 -7.54 0.86
N PHE A 177 -8.61 -6.52 1.02
CA PHE A 177 -7.43 -6.60 1.88
C PHE A 177 -7.78 -6.80 3.35
N ASP A 178 -8.80 -6.12 3.87
CA ASP A 178 -9.28 -6.26 5.25
C ASP A 178 -9.85 -7.66 5.51
N ALA A 179 -10.70 -8.16 4.61
CA ALA A 179 -11.30 -9.50 4.70
C ALA A 179 -10.25 -10.62 4.72
N HIS A 180 -9.12 -10.44 4.02
CA HIS A 180 -8.00 -11.38 4.00
C HIS A 180 -6.96 -11.12 5.12
N GLY A 181 -7.21 -10.17 6.02
CA GLY A 181 -6.31 -9.83 7.12
C GLY A 181 -4.99 -9.17 6.68
N MET A 182 -4.93 -8.63 5.47
CA MET A 182 -3.74 -8.01 4.87
C MET A 182 -3.59 -6.52 5.19
N SER A 183 -4.66 -5.88 5.67
CA SER A 183 -4.68 -4.50 6.12
C SER A 183 -5.74 -4.31 7.20
N PHE A 184 -5.78 -3.12 7.78
CA PHE A 184 -6.99 -2.59 8.44
C PHE A 184 -7.62 -1.52 7.56
N PHE A 185 -8.94 -1.52 7.45
CA PHE A 185 -9.69 -0.50 6.75
C PHE A 185 -10.27 0.51 7.76
N ALA A 186 -9.80 1.75 7.70
CA ALA A 186 -10.22 2.82 8.60
C ALA A 186 -11.25 3.73 7.94
N SER A 187 -12.38 3.94 8.60
CA SER A 187 -13.48 4.78 8.13
C SER A 187 -13.24 6.28 8.33
N ASN A 188 -12.29 6.64 9.19
CA ASN A 188 -11.91 8.02 9.52
C ASN A 188 -10.48 8.09 10.06
N THR A 189 -9.96 9.32 10.21
CA THR A 189 -8.58 9.57 10.65
C THR A 189 -8.29 9.15 12.10
N ASP A 190 -9.27 9.20 13.00
CA ASP A 190 -9.08 8.72 14.38
C ASP A 190 -8.93 7.20 14.42
N GLU A 191 -9.69 6.50 13.61
CA GLU A 191 -9.59 5.05 13.48
C GLU A 191 -8.28 4.64 12.80
N ALA A 192 -7.87 5.36 11.75
CA ALA A 192 -6.60 5.15 11.08
C ALA A 192 -5.41 5.29 12.05
N ALA A 193 -5.41 6.31 12.89
CA ALA A 193 -4.38 6.52 13.91
C ALA A 193 -4.35 5.36 14.93
N ARG A 194 -5.52 4.94 15.45
CA ARG A 194 -5.59 3.80 16.39
C ARG A 194 -5.10 2.48 15.78
N PHE A 195 -5.44 2.22 14.52
CA PHE A 195 -4.98 1.01 13.82
C PHE A 195 -3.48 1.05 13.56
N ALA A 196 -2.94 2.21 13.16
CA ALA A 196 -1.51 2.38 12.97
C ALA A 196 -0.73 2.15 14.27
N ASP A 197 -1.16 2.76 15.38
CA ASP A 197 -0.54 2.55 16.69
C ASP A 197 -0.60 1.08 17.12
N ARG A 198 -1.74 0.42 16.90
CA ARG A 198 -1.87 -1.00 17.17
C ARG A 198 -0.86 -1.83 16.38
N LEU A 199 -0.66 -1.54 15.10
CA LEU A 199 0.30 -2.26 14.26
C LEU A 199 1.75 -1.98 14.65
N VAL A 200 2.06 -0.80 15.17
CA VAL A 200 3.42 -0.42 15.61
C VAL A 200 3.79 -1.04 16.96
N TYR A 201 2.83 -1.20 17.89
CA TYR A 201 3.09 -1.62 19.25
C TYR A 201 2.59 -3.04 19.58
N ASP A 202 1.74 -3.65 18.78
CA ASP A 202 1.32 -5.06 18.91
C ASP A 202 1.97 -5.91 17.80
N GLU A 203 3.17 -6.40 18.09
CA GLU A 203 3.96 -7.26 17.18
C GLU A 203 3.18 -8.50 16.71
N LYS A 204 2.32 -9.06 17.57
CA LYS A 204 1.53 -10.25 17.21
C LYS A 204 0.51 -9.93 16.13
N THR A 205 -0.16 -8.78 16.24
CA THR A 205 -1.11 -8.32 15.22
C THR A 205 -0.39 -7.98 13.91
N ALA A 206 0.72 -7.22 13.98
CA ALA A 206 1.53 -6.89 12.81
C ALA A 206 2.04 -8.16 12.10
N LYS A 207 2.59 -9.12 12.85
CA LYS A 207 3.11 -10.39 12.29
C LYS A 207 2.04 -11.20 11.57
N LYS A 208 0.82 -11.30 12.14
CA LYS A 208 -0.30 -11.97 11.48
C LYS A 208 -0.66 -11.31 10.15
N MET A 209 -0.68 -9.98 10.11
CA MET A 209 -0.95 -9.24 8.88
C MET A 209 0.12 -9.49 7.83
N LEU A 210 1.40 -9.47 8.20
CA LEU A 210 2.51 -9.75 7.28
C LEU A 210 2.47 -11.19 6.75
N GLU A 211 2.08 -12.15 7.57
CA GLU A 211 1.87 -13.54 7.14
C GLU A 211 0.73 -13.66 6.12
N ALA A 212 -0.39 -12.97 6.35
CA ALA A 212 -1.51 -12.91 5.41
C ALA A 212 -1.09 -12.29 4.08
N GLN A 213 -0.40 -11.14 4.11
CA GLN A 213 0.15 -10.48 2.92
C GLN A 213 1.05 -11.42 2.11
N LYS A 214 1.99 -12.10 2.77
CA LYS A 214 2.92 -13.03 2.12
C LYS A 214 2.22 -14.21 1.45
N ASN A 215 1.12 -14.69 2.05
CA ASN A 215 0.37 -15.83 1.54
C ASN A 215 -0.57 -15.46 0.38
N CYS A 216 -1.09 -14.23 0.35
CA CYS A 216 -2.10 -13.79 -0.61
C CYS A 216 -1.54 -12.99 -1.79
N VAL A 217 -0.40 -12.31 -1.61
CA VAL A 217 0.17 -11.44 -2.66
C VAL A 217 1.52 -11.98 -3.13
N PRO A 218 1.58 -12.65 -4.30
CA PRO A 218 2.82 -13.16 -4.84
C PRO A 218 3.75 -12.02 -5.30
N ALA A 219 5.04 -12.15 -5.02
CA ALA A 219 6.06 -11.17 -5.40
C ALA A 219 6.48 -11.27 -6.88
N ASP A 220 6.10 -12.34 -7.56
CA ASP A 220 6.51 -12.71 -8.92
C ASP A 220 5.42 -12.52 -9.99
N GLY A 221 4.34 -11.79 -9.67
CA GLY A 221 3.21 -11.60 -10.57
C GLY A 221 3.59 -11.09 -11.97
N ALA A 222 4.53 -10.16 -12.05
CA ALA A 222 5.04 -9.66 -13.33
C ALA A 222 5.78 -10.74 -14.15
N ALA A 223 6.56 -11.62 -13.48
CA ALA A 223 7.24 -12.72 -14.15
C ALA A 223 6.23 -13.75 -14.67
N ARG A 224 5.23 -14.12 -13.88
CA ARG A 224 4.16 -15.05 -14.31
C ARG A 224 3.40 -14.55 -15.53
N ILE A 225 3.15 -13.25 -15.63
CA ILE A 225 2.54 -12.64 -16.83
C ILE A 225 3.47 -12.78 -18.03
N ALA A 226 4.77 -12.47 -17.87
CA ALA A 226 5.74 -12.56 -18.94
C ALA A 226 5.92 -14.01 -19.44
N ASP A 227 6.00 -14.97 -18.52
CA ASP A 227 6.13 -16.40 -18.83
C ASP A 227 4.90 -16.88 -19.64
N TYR A 228 3.68 -16.56 -19.17
CA TYR A 228 2.46 -16.91 -19.89
C TYR A 228 2.43 -16.35 -21.31
N VAL A 229 2.79 -15.08 -21.51
CA VAL A 229 2.82 -14.46 -22.83
C VAL A 229 3.87 -15.11 -23.73
N THR A 230 5.03 -15.52 -23.16
CA THR A 230 6.10 -16.15 -23.94
C THR A 230 5.74 -17.58 -24.36
N GLU A 231 5.03 -18.33 -23.52
CA GLU A 231 4.62 -19.72 -23.78
C GLU A 231 3.43 -19.83 -24.74
N ASN A 232 2.61 -18.79 -24.89
CA ASN A 232 1.38 -18.81 -25.67
C ASN A 232 1.44 -17.93 -26.94
N ASN A 233 2.60 -17.41 -27.30
CA ASN A 233 2.92 -16.79 -28.59
C ASN A 233 3.79 -17.72 -29.44
#